data_4578be7583ed15ed42d04c7328d36061
#
_entry.id   4578be7583ed15ed42d04c7328d36061
#
_cell.length_a   1.000
_cell.length_b   1.000
_cell.length_c   1.000
_cell.angle_alpha   90.00
_cell.angle_beta   90.00
_cell.angle_gamma   90.00
#
_symmetry.space_group_name_H-M   'P 1'
#
loop_
_entity.id
_entity.type
_entity.pdbx_description
1 polymer ?
#
loop_
_entity_poly.entity_id
_entity_poly.type
_entity_poly.pdbx_seq_one_letter_code
_entity_poly.pdbx_strand_id
1 'polypeptide(L)'
;MFVILMCLLLVLLFVSPILSLVSRSLVTLEAARAERGEFETGFTTRYYTELFQNRSGSIFYANPLAAIRNSLVYSLLTMVIATTLGFLTAYALSRSGKFTRWLEPLFMLPLGASAVILGLGFLLTFNKPPWISGSFPILIPIAHSLIALPFVVRTILPAIQGIPNSLREAARVMGAKPWKVIREVDLPILLRAVIVSLAFSFTISLGEFGASSFLANARTPTIPVTIFRYISQPGALNYGQALAM
;
A
#
# COMPACT_ATOMS: atom_id res chain seq x y z
N MET A 1 15.00 20.23 -26.09
CA MET A 1 15.44 18.92 -26.56
C MET A 1 15.79 17.99 -25.37
N PHE A 2 16.70 18.36 -24.47
CA PHE A 2 17.10 17.54 -23.31
C PHE A 2 15.94 17.11 -22.39
N VAL A 3 15.06 18.03 -21.99
CA VAL A 3 13.89 17.75 -21.14
C VAL A 3 12.94 16.75 -21.80
N ILE A 4 12.67 16.89 -23.09
CA ILE A 4 11.80 15.98 -23.84
C ILE A 4 12.40 14.57 -23.88
N LEU A 5 13.70 14.46 -24.15
CA LEU A 5 14.39 13.17 -24.15
C LEU A 5 14.35 12.50 -22.77
N MET A 6 14.56 13.26 -21.70
CA MET A 6 14.50 12.78 -20.33
C MET A 6 13.11 12.32 -19.95
N CYS A 7 12.06 13.09 -20.32
CA CYS A 7 10.67 12.68 -20.10
C CYS A 7 10.33 11.40 -20.86
N LEU A 8 10.77 11.28 -22.12
CA LEU A 8 10.53 10.10 -22.95
C LEU A 8 11.23 8.87 -22.37
N LEU A 9 12.46 9.02 -21.88
CA LEU A 9 13.21 7.95 -21.23
C LEU A 9 12.54 7.50 -19.93
N LEU A 10 12.05 8.44 -19.11
CA LEU A 10 11.30 8.12 -17.88
C LEU A 10 9.99 7.38 -18.20
N VAL A 11 9.21 7.86 -19.19
CA VAL A 11 7.98 7.20 -19.62
C VAL A 11 8.28 5.78 -20.09
N LEU A 12 9.30 5.60 -20.93
CA LEU A 12 9.70 4.29 -21.43
C LEU A 12 10.12 3.36 -20.27
N LEU A 13 10.88 3.85 -19.32
CA LEU A 13 11.36 3.08 -18.18
C LEU A 13 10.21 2.64 -17.24
N PHE A 14 9.19 3.48 -17.06
CA PHE A 14 8.04 3.13 -16.21
C PHE A 14 6.97 2.30 -16.95
N VAL A 15 6.75 2.58 -18.23
CA VAL A 15 5.68 1.93 -19.01
C VAL A 15 6.14 0.56 -19.53
N SER A 16 7.41 0.40 -19.91
CA SER A 16 7.90 -0.86 -20.51
C SER A 16 7.74 -2.09 -19.61
N PRO A 17 8.00 -2.06 -18.28
CA PRO A 17 7.77 -3.21 -17.42
C PRO A 17 6.28 -3.58 -17.33
N ILE A 18 5.40 -2.59 -17.28
CA ILE A 18 3.95 -2.81 -17.20
C ILE A 18 3.45 -3.44 -18.51
N LEU A 19 3.86 -2.90 -19.66
CA LEU A 19 3.52 -3.49 -20.95
C LEU A 19 4.08 -4.91 -21.11
N SER A 20 5.29 -5.17 -20.61
CA SER A 20 5.89 -6.50 -20.61
C SER A 20 5.09 -7.48 -19.74
N LEU A 21 4.61 -7.07 -18.56
CA LEU A 21 3.78 -7.92 -17.71
C LEU A 21 2.44 -8.23 -18.40
N VAL A 22 1.77 -7.21 -18.93
CA VAL A 22 0.49 -7.39 -19.65
C VAL A 22 0.66 -8.28 -20.89
N SER A 23 1.68 -8.04 -21.71
CA SER A 23 1.91 -8.87 -22.89
C SER A 23 2.21 -10.32 -22.53
N ARG A 24 3.02 -10.57 -21.50
CA ARG A 24 3.34 -11.93 -21.04
C ARG A 24 2.16 -12.63 -20.38
N SER A 25 1.22 -11.92 -19.78
CA SER A 25 -0.01 -12.53 -19.23
C SER A 25 -0.97 -13.04 -20.31
N LEU A 26 -0.80 -12.55 -21.54
CA LEU A 26 -1.63 -12.90 -22.70
C LEU A 26 -0.96 -13.86 -23.69
N VAL A 27 0.28 -14.28 -23.42
CA VAL A 27 1.04 -15.19 -24.29
C VAL A 27 1.25 -16.54 -23.58
N THR A 28 1.11 -17.65 -24.31
CA THR A 28 1.41 -18.98 -23.78
C THR A 28 2.88 -19.09 -23.37
N LEU A 29 3.12 -19.38 -22.09
CA LEU A 29 4.44 -19.49 -21.48
C LEU A 29 4.94 -20.95 -21.46
N GLU A 30 4.36 -21.84 -22.24
CA GLU A 30 4.78 -23.26 -22.29
C GLU A 30 6.19 -23.40 -22.87
N ALA A 31 7.18 -23.06 -22.06
CA ALA A 31 8.60 -23.26 -22.34
C ALA A 31 9.08 -24.69 -22.09
N ALA A 32 8.20 -25.68 -21.97
CA ALA A 32 8.59 -26.99 -21.46
C ALA A 32 8.25 -28.20 -22.34
N ARG A 33 7.98 -28.00 -23.62
CA ARG A 33 8.06 -29.09 -24.59
C ARG A 33 9.13 -28.85 -25.64
N ALA A 34 10.28 -28.31 -25.20
CA ALA A 34 11.47 -28.25 -26.04
C ALA A 34 11.95 -29.59 -26.57
N GLU A 35 11.40 -30.73 -26.09
CA GLU A 35 11.69 -32.05 -26.61
C GLU A 35 10.97 -32.37 -27.93
N ARG A 36 10.02 -31.54 -28.39
CA ARG A 36 9.30 -31.77 -29.66
C ARG A 36 9.32 -30.61 -30.66
N GLY A 37 10.07 -29.54 -30.41
CA GLY A 37 10.31 -28.50 -31.43
C GLY A 37 9.11 -27.63 -31.83
N GLU A 38 7.96 -27.72 -31.15
CA GLU A 38 6.77 -26.93 -31.44
C GLU A 38 6.62 -25.81 -30.39
N PHE A 39 7.00 -24.60 -30.78
CA PHE A 39 6.71 -23.39 -30.01
C PHE A 39 5.29 -22.92 -30.37
N GLU A 40 4.30 -23.28 -29.60
CA GLU A 40 2.99 -22.64 -29.70
C GLU A 40 3.08 -21.25 -29.02
N THR A 41 3.52 -20.26 -29.78
CA THR A 41 3.40 -18.85 -29.40
C THR A 41 2.01 -18.38 -29.82
N GLY A 42 1.04 -18.49 -28.94
CA GLY A 42 -0.33 -18.05 -29.18
C GLY A 42 -0.84 -17.07 -28.12
N PHE A 43 -1.79 -16.21 -28.49
CA PHE A 43 -2.55 -15.45 -27.53
C PHE A 43 -3.42 -16.39 -26.70
N THR A 44 -3.38 -16.23 -25.36
CA THR A 44 -4.18 -17.02 -24.45
C THR A 44 -4.78 -16.17 -23.34
N THR A 45 -6.01 -16.47 -22.97
CA THR A 45 -6.67 -15.95 -21.75
C THR A 45 -6.77 -17.00 -20.66
N ARG A 46 -6.13 -18.17 -20.88
CA ARG A 46 -6.20 -19.33 -19.99
C ARG A 46 -5.77 -18.99 -18.57
N TYR A 47 -4.74 -18.17 -18.38
CA TYR A 47 -4.26 -17.80 -17.06
C TYR A 47 -5.32 -17.06 -16.24
N TYR A 48 -6.13 -16.22 -16.87
CA TYR A 48 -7.24 -15.50 -16.22
C TYR A 48 -8.40 -16.45 -15.84
N THR A 49 -8.73 -17.41 -16.67
CA THR A 49 -9.80 -18.40 -16.38
C THR A 49 -9.36 -19.40 -15.31
N GLU A 50 -8.11 -19.84 -15.36
CA GLU A 50 -7.55 -20.78 -14.38
C GLU A 50 -7.32 -20.15 -12.99
N LEU A 51 -7.23 -18.81 -12.88
CA LEU A 51 -7.18 -18.13 -11.58
C LEU A 51 -8.36 -18.49 -10.67
N PHE A 52 -9.54 -18.73 -11.26
CA PHE A 52 -10.77 -18.99 -10.52
C PHE A 52 -11.03 -20.49 -10.30
N GLN A 53 -10.13 -21.37 -10.76
CA GLN A 53 -10.28 -22.82 -10.67
C GLN A 53 -9.19 -23.43 -9.80
N ASN A 54 -9.59 -24.10 -8.72
CA ASN A 54 -8.67 -24.91 -7.92
C ASN A 54 -8.66 -26.36 -8.41
N ARG A 55 -8.04 -26.64 -9.57
CA ARG A 55 -8.03 -27.97 -10.17
C ARG A 55 -7.23 -29.01 -9.38
N SER A 56 -6.18 -28.59 -8.71
CA SER A 56 -5.27 -29.49 -8.00
C SER A 56 -5.64 -29.71 -6.53
N GLY A 57 -6.71 -29.09 -6.02
CA GLY A 57 -7.02 -29.11 -4.58
C GLY A 57 -5.87 -28.54 -3.73
N SER A 58 -5.03 -27.72 -4.33
CA SER A 58 -3.83 -27.20 -3.69
C SER A 58 -4.17 -26.37 -2.45
N ILE A 59 -3.55 -26.68 -1.33
CA ILE A 59 -3.63 -25.89 -0.10
C ILE A 59 -3.02 -24.50 -0.27
N PHE A 60 -2.23 -24.29 -1.33
CA PHE A 60 -1.63 -22.99 -1.67
C PHE A 60 -2.55 -22.13 -2.53
N TYR A 61 -3.66 -22.69 -3.02
CA TYR A 61 -4.64 -21.90 -3.78
C TYR A 61 -5.20 -20.76 -2.92
N ALA A 62 -5.10 -19.56 -3.45
CA ALA A 62 -5.72 -18.37 -2.85
C ALA A 62 -6.76 -17.82 -3.83
N ASN A 63 -8.01 -17.70 -3.39
CA ASN A 63 -9.07 -17.16 -4.23
C ASN A 63 -8.73 -15.70 -4.62
N PRO A 64 -8.59 -15.38 -5.92
CA PRO A 64 -8.21 -14.04 -6.37
C PRO A 64 -9.18 -12.95 -5.94
N LEU A 65 -10.50 -13.24 -6.00
CA LEU A 65 -11.52 -12.27 -5.56
C LEU A 65 -11.42 -11.97 -4.07
N ALA A 66 -11.12 -13.00 -3.25
CA ALA A 66 -10.88 -12.80 -1.83
C ALA A 66 -9.62 -11.95 -1.59
N ALA A 67 -8.55 -12.17 -2.35
CA ALA A 67 -7.32 -11.39 -2.25
C ALA A 67 -7.53 -9.94 -2.65
N ILE A 68 -8.24 -9.68 -3.76
CA ILE A 68 -8.59 -8.32 -4.20
C ILE A 68 -9.45 -7.62 -3.16
N ARG A 69 -10.54 -8.27 -2.70
CA ARG A 69 -11.42 -7.70 -1.68
C ARG A 69 -10.67 -7.36 -0.40
N ASN A 70 -9.86 -8.29 0.08
CA ASN A 70 -9.10 -8.10 1.32
C ASN A 70 -8.08 -6.96 1.18
N SER A 71 -7.32 -6.92 0.07
CA SER A 71 -6.38 -5.82 -0.18
C SER A 71 -7.07 -4.47 -0.24
N LEU A 72 -8.22 -4.36 -0.91
CA LEU A 72 -8.99 -3.11 -0.95
C LEU A 72 -9.51 -2.71 0.43
N VAL A 73 -10.08 -3.64 1.19
CA VAL A 73 -10.59 -3.36 2.55
C VAL A 73 -9.45 -2.94 3.48
N TYR A 74 -8.32 -3.67 3.46
CA TYR A 74 -7.16 -3.31 4.29
C TYR A 74 -6.56 -1.97 3.90
N SER A 75 -6.47 -1.67 2.60
CA SER A 75 -5.98 -0.38 2.13
C SER A 75 -6.90 0.78 2.51
N LEU A 76 -8.23 0.59 2.46
CA LEU A 76 -9.18 1.59 2.91
C LEU A 76 -9.09 1.83 4.43
N LEU A 77 -8.95 0.78 5.22
CA LEU A 77 -8.75 0.91 6.67
C LEU A 77 -7.43 1.60 6.99
N THR A 78 -6.35 1.18 6.34
CA THR A 78 -5.02 1.80 6.48
C THR A 78 -5.07 3.28 6.12
N MET A 79 -5.72 3.61 5.02
CA MET A 79 -5.93 4.99 4.56
C MET A 79 -6.56 5.86 5.65
N VAL A 80 -7.64 5.38 6.26
CA VAL A 80 -8.34 6.12 7.34
C VAL A 80 -7.47 6.21 8.60
N ILE A 81 -6.92 5.09 9.06
CA ILE A 81 -6.12 5.03 10.29
C ILE A 81 -4.85 5.88 10.15
N ALA A 82 -4.06 5.65 9.09
CA ALA A 82 -2.79 6.33 8.88
C ALA A 82 -2.98 7.85 8.68
N THR A 83 -3.99 8.25 7.89
CA THR A 83 -4.25 9.67 7.65
C THR A 83 -4.75 10.37 8.90
N THR A 84 -5.63 9.73 9.68
CA THR A 84 -6.12 10.31 10.94
C THR A 84 -4.99 10.45 11.96
N LEU A 85 -4.25 9.38 12.22
CA LEU A 85 -3.12 9.40 13.16
C LEU A 85 -2.01 10.35 12.69
N GLY A 86 -1.69 10.31 11.40
CA GLY A 86 -0.67 11.18 10.81
C GLY A 86 -1.06 12.65 10.83
N PHE A 87 -2.34 12.97 10.62
CA PHE A 87 -2.87 14.34 10.77
C PHE A 87 -2.74 14.83 12.21
N LEU A 88 -3.17 14.02 13.17
CA LEU A 88 -3.07 14.35 14.61
C LEU A 88 -1.61 14.54 15.01
N THR A 89 -0.72 13.66 14.56
CA THR A 89 0.73 13.74 14.80
C THR A 89 1.32 15.01 14.18
N ALA A 90 1.03 15.28 12.91
CA ALA A 90 1.50 16.47 12.21
C ALA A 90 0.99 17.76 12.89
N TYR A 91 -0.27 17.76 13.32
CA TYR A 91 -0.85 18.90 14.06
C TYR A 91 -0.17 19.11 15.42
N ALA A 92 0.11 18.04 16.17
CA ALA A 92 0.86 18.11 17.42
C ALA A 92 2.30 18.62 17.21
N LEU A 93 3.00 18.10 16.18
CA LEU A 93 4.37 18.51 15.82
C LEU A 93 4.44 19.94 15.28
N SER A 94 3.38 20.48 14.70
CA SER A 94 3.33 21.85 14.19
C SER A 94 3.35 22.92 15.31
N ARG A 95 3.01 22.52 16.53
CA ARG A 95 3.09 23.38 17.70
C ARG A 95 4.54 23.49 18.16
N SER A 96 5.13 24.67 18.04
CA SER A 96 6.52 24.94 18.39
C SER A 96 6.81 24.66 19.88
N GLY A 97 7.68 23.69 20.11
CA GLY A 97 8.18 23.33 21.45
C GLY A 97 9.47 22.52 21.35
N LYS A 98 10.35 22.65 22.35
CA LYS A 98 11.58 21.82 22.39
C LYS A 98 11.25 20.32 22.38
N PHE A 99 10.17 19.93 23.04
CA PHE A 99 9.72 18.54 23.14
C PHE A 99 9.22 17.98 21.79
N THR A 100 8.49 18.76 21.00
CA THR A 100 7.99 18.31 19.68
C THR A 100 9.12 18.03 18.69
N ARG A 101 10.21 18.81 18.76
CA ARG A 101 11.40 18.58 17.92
C ARG A 101 12.10 17.25 18.23
N TRP A 102 12.04 16.77 19.47
CA TRP A 102 12.58 15.47 19.87
C TRP A 102 11.67 14.30 19.48
N LEU A 103 10.37 14.54 19.36
CA LEU A 103 9.41 13.49 18.98
C LEU A 103 9.37 13.23 17.47
N GLU A 104 9.70 14.21 16.64
CA GLU A 104 9.66 14.07 15.18
C GLU A 104 10.46 12.85 14.67
N PRO A 105 11.73 12.63 15.07
CA PRO A 105 12.48 11.44 14.68
C PRO A 105 11.80 10.12 15.09
N LEU A 106 11.11 10.08 16.22
CA LEU A 106 10.41 8.89 16.70
C LEU A 106 9.31 8.45 15.72
N PHE A 107 8.52 9.42 15.20
CA PHE A 107 7.49 9.13 14.21
C PHE A 107 8.07 8.77 12.83
N MET A 108 9.35 9.08 12.59
CA MET A 108 10.05 8.72 11.36
C MET A 108 10.78 7.37 11.44
N LEU A 109 10.88 6.73 12.62
CA LEU A 109 11.54 5.43 12.79
C LEU A 109 11.03 4.33 11.82
N PRO A 110 9.71 4.21 11.53
CA PRO A 110 9.24 3.19 10.61
C PRO A 110 9.82 3.30 9.20
N LEU A 111 10.28 4.48 8.74
CA LEU A 111 10.98 4.63 7.46
C LEU A 111 12.33 3.91 7.41
N GLY A 112 13.01 3.79 8.56
CA GLY A 112 14.28 3.09 8.67
C GLY A 112 14.13 1.60 8.92
N ALA A 113 12.92 1.13 9.27
CA ALA A 113 12.65 -0.26 9.53
C ALA A 113 12.18 -0.98 8.26
N SER A 114 12.65 -2.21 8.06
CA SER A 114 12.09 -3.06 7.00
C SER A 114 10.64 -3.45 7.33
N ALA A 115 9.74 -3.33 6.36
CA ALA A 115 8.35 -3.78 6.51
C ALA A 115 8.25 -5.27 6.89
N VAL A 116 9.20 -6.09 6.41
CA VAL A 116 9.34 -7.51 6.76
C VAL A 116 9.62 -7.68 8.26
N ILE A 117 10.55 -6.90 8.80
CA ILE A 117 10.89 -6.94 10.24
C ILE A 117 9.72 -6.46 11.08
N LEU A 118 9.02 -5.42 10.64
CA LEU A 118 7.81 -4.94 11.30
C LEU A 118 6.72 -6.02 11.31
N GLY A 119 6.46 -6.68 10.18
CA GLY A 119 5.50 -7.77 10.08
C GLY A 119 5.84 -8.95 10.98
N LEU A 120 7.11 -9.35 11.03
CA LEU A 120 7.59 -10.39 11.93
C LEU A 120 7.44 -9.98 13.41
N GLY A 121 7.77 -8.73 13.75
CA GLY A 121 7.59 -8.18 15.09
C GLY A 121 6.13 -8.20 15.54
N PHE A 122 5.21 -7.79 14.67
CA PHE A 122 3.77 -7.89 14.92
C PHE A 122 3.32 -9.35 15.12
N LEU A 123 3.79 -10.27 14.26
CA LEU A 123 3.47 -11.69 14.39
C LEU A 123 3.93 -12.23 15.75
N LEU A 124 5.18 -12.01 16.14
CA LEU A 124 5.74 -12.52 17.39
C LEU A 124 5.05 -11.93 18.62
N THR A 125 4.70 -10.64 18.57
CA THR A 125 4.07 -9.94 19.70
C THR A 125 2.61 -10.34 19.88
N PHE A 126 1.87 -10.46 18.77
CA PHE A 126 0.43 -10.67 18.78
C PHE A 126 0.00 -12.06 18.29
N ASN A 127 0.90 -13.05 18.30
CA ASN A 127 0.63 -14.44 17.89
C ASN A 127 -0.32 -15.18 18.87
N LYS A 128 -1.35 -14.51 19.37
CA LYS A 128 -2.36 -15.08 20.27
C LYS A 128 -3.75 -14.53 19.90
N PRO A 129 -4.82 -15.35 20.12
CA PRO A 129 -6.17 -14.83 20.06
C PRO A 129 -6.36 -13.62 21.00
N PRO A 130 -7.17 -12.61 20.63
CA PRO A 130 -8.03 -12.54 19.46
C PRO A 130 -7.39 -11.96 18.19
N TRP A 131 -6.12 -11.56 18.22
CA TRP A 131 -5.48 -10.73 17.19
C TRP A 131 -5.28 -11.45 15.85
N ILE A 132 -4.96 -12.75 15.88
CA ILE A 132 -4.72 -13.56 14.67
C ILE A 132 -5.87 -14.52 14.37
N SER A 133 -6.64 -14.91 15.40
CA SER A 133 -7.75 -15.84 15.28
C SER A 133 -9.01 -15.12 14.85
N GLY A 134 -9.24 -15.00 13.59
CA GLY A 134 -10.48 -14.44 13.09
C GLY A 134 -10.50 -14.37 11.57
N SER A 135 -11.69 -14.14 11.03
CA SER A 135 -11.89 -13.94 9.58
C SER A 135 -11.33 -12.60 9.09
N PHE A 136 -10.91 -11.73 10.00
CA PHE A 136 -10.43 -10.38 9.67
C PHE A 136 -9.20 -10.01 10.52
N PRO A 137 -7.99 -10.20 10.00
CA PRO A 137 -6.76 -9.86 10.73
C PRO A 137 -6.54 -8.33 10.74
N ILE A 138 -7.04 -7.68 11.77
CA ILE A 138 -6.91 -6.23 12.00
C ILE A 138 -5.44 -5.78 12.11
N LEU A 139 -4.54 -6.72 12.40
CA LEU A 139 -3.10 -6.42 12.49
C LEU A 139 -2.49 -6.00 11.16
N ILE A 140 -3.04 -6.48 10.01
CA ILE A 140 -2.55 -6.08 8.68
C ILE A 140 -2.74 -4.56 8.48
N PRO A 141 -3.94 -3.98 8.57
CA PRO A 141 -4.11 -2.54 8.40
C PRO A 141 -3.39 -1.71 9.48
N ILE A 142 -3.20 -2.22 10.70
CA ILE A 142 -2.41 -1.54 11.73
C ILE A 142 -0.94 -1.48 11.33
N ALA A 143 -0.35 -2.61 10.91
CA ALA A 143 1.04 -2.67 10.47
C ALA A 143 1.28 -1.78 9.24
N HIS A 144 0.36 -1.83 8.25
CA HIS A 144 0.43 -0.96 7.08
C HIS A 144 0.28 0.52 7.46
N SER A 145 -0.56 0.84 8.45
CA SER A 145 -0.71 2.22 8.94
C SER A 145 0.57 2.74 9.58
N LEU A 146 1.30 1.90 10.30
CA LEU A 146 2.59 2.27 10.88
C LEU A 146 3.62 2.58 9.78
N ILE A 147 3.63 1.80 8.69
CA ILE A 147 4.51 2.02 7.53
C ILE A 147 4.13 3.31 6.78
N ALA A 148 2.83 3.58 6.64
CA ALA A 148 2.32 4.76 5.92
C ALA A 148 2.42 6.06 6.74
N LEU A 149 2.42 5.99 8.08
CA LEU A 149 2.38 7.13 8.98
C LEU A 149 3.43 8.21 8.68
N PRO A 150 4.73 7.87 8.51
CA PRO A 150 5.76 8.88 8.21
C PRO A 150 5.49 9.66 6.93
N PHE A 151 4.96 9.02 5.90
CA PHE A 151 4.62 9.67 4.62
C PHE A 151 3.48 10.66 4.80
N VAL A 152 2.46 10.29 5.57
CA VAL A 152 1.35 11.18 5.92
C VAL A 152 1.85 12.39 6.70
N VAL A 153 2.68 12.17 7.73
CA VAL A 153 3.24 13.26 8.54
C VAL A 153 4.09 14.19 7.67
N ARG A 154 4.96 13.65 6.81
CA ARG A 154 5.79 14.45 5.90
C ARG A 154 5.00 15.24 4.86
N THR A 155 3.80 14.80 4.53
CA THR A 155 2.91 15.52 3.59
C THR A 155 2.12 16.62 4.31
N ILE A 156 1.60 16.34 5.50
CA ILE A 156 0.69 17.24 6.22
C ILE A 156 1.45 18.29 7.04
N LEU A 157 2.56 17.93 7.69
CA LEU A 157 3.28 18.83 8.57
C LEU A 157 3.76 20.13 7.87
N PRO A 158 4.43 20.06 6.70
CA PRO A 158 4.80 21.28 5.97
C PRO A 158 3.60 22.11 5.53
N ALA A 159 2.49 21.45 5.17
CA ALA A 159 1.26 22.14 4.78
C ALA A 159 0.67 22.94 5.95
N ILE A 160 0.68 22.38 7.18
CA ILE A 160 0.24 23.09 8.39
C ILE A 160 1.17 24.27 8.69
N GLN A 161 2.49 24.08 8.58
CA GLN A 161 3.50 25.11 8.84
C GLN A 161 3.46 26.23 7.80
N GLY A 162 3.01 25.94 6.59
CA GLY A 162 2.85 26.92 5.52
C GLY A 162 1.64 27.83 5.66
N ILE A 163 0.71 27.58 6.61
CA ILE A 163 -0.45 28.46 6.86
C ILE A 163 0.00 29.69 7.63
N PRO A 164 -0.15 30.93 7.09
CA PRO A 164 0.22 32.15 7.77
C PRO A 164 -0.55 32.31 9.09
N ASN A 165 0.16 32.62 10.17
CA ASN A 165 -0.47 32.84 11.48
C ASN A 165 -1.48 34.01 11.45
N SER A 166 -1.26 35.00 10.60
CA SER A 166 -2.18 36.13 10.41
C SER A 166 -3.60 35.72 10.06
N LEU A 167 -3.79 34.62 9.28
CA LEU A 167 -5.12 34.11 8.96
C LEU A 167 -5.84 33.56 10.21
N ARG A 168 -5.09 32.84 11.06
CA ARG A 168 -5.63 32.32 12.32
C ARG A 168 -5.93 33.42 13.32
N GLU A 169 -5.08 34.43 13.37
CA GLU A 169 -5.25 35.61 14.24
C GLU A 169 -6.45 36.44 13.79
N ALA A 170 -6.59 36.72 12.51
CA ALA A 170 -7.76 37.41 11.96
C ALA A 170 -9.07 36.70 12.30
N ALA A 171 -9.11 35.35 12.14
CA ALA A 171 -10.29 34.58 12.52
C ALA A 171 -10.61 34.67 14.03
N ARG A 172 -9.58 34.70 14.90
CA ARG A 172 -9.76 34.85 16.35
C ARG A 172 -10.25 36.24 16.73
N VAL A 173 -9.73 37.28 16.08
CA VAL A 173 -10.19 38.67 16.29
C VAL A 173 -11.67 38.81 15.91
N MET A 174 -12.10 38.10 14.87
CA MET A 174 -13.53 37.99 14.49
C MET A 174 -14.37 37.11 15.43
N GLY A 175 -13.82 36.64 16.55
CA GLY A 175 -14.54 35.84 17.55
C GLY A 175 -14.63 34.36 17.26
N ALA A 176 -13.86 33.84 16.31
CA ALA A 176 -13.86 32.40 16.02
C ALA A 176 -13.26 31.60 17.18
N LYS A 177 -13.98 30.60 17.67
CA LYS A 177 -13.48 29.61 18.63
C LYS A 177 -12.38 28.74 17.97
N PRO A 178 -11.45 28.13 18.76
CA PRO A 178 -10.33 27.35 18.22
C PRO A 178 -10.78 26.26 17.20
N TRP A 179 -11.88 25.56 17.48
CA TRP A 179 -12.44 24.57 16.56
C TRP A 179 -12.92 25.19 15.24
N LYS A 180 -13.50 26.39 15.30
CA LYS A 180 -13.96 27.11 14.10
C LYS A 180 -12.78 27.53 13.23
N VAL A 181 -11.66 27.96 13.84
CA VAL A 181 -10.41 28.23 13.11
C VAL A 181 -9.91 27.00 12.37
N ILE A 182 -9.85 25.84 13.03
CA ILE A 182 -9.42 24.59 12.40
C ILE A 182 -10.36 24.25 11.23
N ARG A 183 -11.67 24.31 11.42
CA ARG A 183 -12.65 23.89 10.42
C ARG A 183 -12.73 24.85 9.22
N GLU A 184 -12.67 26.16 9.45
CA GLU A 184 -12.93 27.19 8.43
C GLU A 184 -11.66 27.77 7.81
N VAL A 185 -10.51 27.70 8.50
CA VAL A 185 -9.23 28.21 8.02
C VAL A 185 -8.27 27.07 7.69
N ASP A 186 -7.95 26.24 8.68
CA ASP A 186 -6.90 25.24 8.51
C ASP A 186 -7.35 24.11 7.56
N LEU A 187 -8.53 23.52 7.80
CA LEU A 187 -8.99 22.33 7.06
C LEU A 187 -9.16 22.56 5.55
N PRO A 188 -9.75 23.65 5.06
CA PRO A 188 -9.85 23.90 3.62
C PRO A 188 -8.49 24.03 2.94
N ILE A 189 -7.52 24.66 3.61
CA ILE A 189 -6.17 24.83 3.07
C ILE A 189 -5.44 23.49 3.07
N LEU A 190 -5.63 22.68 4.12
CA LEU A 190 -4.98 21.38 4.27
C LEU A 190 -5.64 20.28 3.43
N LEU A 191 -6.82 20.50 2.87
CA LEU A 191 -7.58 19.48 2.15
C LEU A 191 -6.75 18.83 1.03
N ARG A 192 -5.94 19.61 0.32
CA ARG A 192 -5.06 19.10 -0.73
C ARG A 192 -4.01 18.13 -0.16
N ALA A 193 -3.37 18.50 0.95
CA ALA A 193 -2.39 17.64 1.61
C ALA A 193 -3.04 16.37 2.19
N VAL A 194 -4.26 16.49 2.70
CA VAL A 194 -5.04 15.35 3.21
C VAL A 194 -5.39 14.39 2.07
N ILE A 195 -5.87 14.89 0.92
CA ILE A 195 -6.17 14.03 -0.25
C ILE A 195 -4.93 13.30 -0.73
N VAL A 196 -3.79 13.99 -0.83
CA VAL A 196 -2.51 13.36 -1.19
C VAL A 196 -2.11 12.30 -0.17
N SER A 197 -2.28 12.57 1.13
CA SER A 197 -1.98 11.60 2.20
C SER A 197 -2.89 10.38 2.15
N LEU A 198 -4.17 10.55 1.85
CA LEU A 198 -5.12 9.45 1.62
C LEU A 198 -4.67 8.57 0.45
N ALA A 199 -4.31 9.18 -0.69
CA ALA A 199 -3.84 8.45 -1.85
C ALA A 199 -2.53 7.68 -1.57
N PHE A 200 -1.56 8.31 -0.90
CA PHE A 200 -0.30 7.65 -0.54
C PHE A 200 -0.52 6.47 0.41
N SER A 201 -1.27 6.65 1.50
CA SER A 201 -1.49 5.59 2.47
C SER A 201 -2.28 4.42 1.87
N PHE A 202 -3.24 4.69 0.98
CA PHE A 202 -3.95 3.66 0.23
C PHE A 202 -3.01 2.88 -0.67
N THR A 203 -2.20 3.58 -1.49
CA THR A 203 -1.29 2.95 -2.46
C THR A 203 -0.19 2.15 -1.76
N ILE A 204 0.40 2.68 -0.68
CA ILE A 204 1.39 1.96 0.13
C ILE A 204 0.79 0.67 0.66
N SER A 205 -0.41 0.72 1.23
CA SER A 205 -1.06 -0.46 1.79
C SER A 205 -1.44 -1.49 0.72
N LEU A 206 -1.89 -1.04 -0.47
CA LEU A 206 -2.29 -1.93 -1.55
C LEU A 206 -1.11 -2.76 -2.07
N GLY A 207 0.08 -2.15 -2.16
CA GLY A 207 1.30 -2.79 -2.63
C GLY A 207 2.15 -3.44 -1.53
N GLU A 208 1.72 -3.37 -0.24
CA GLU A 208 2.55 -3.83 0.86
C GLU A 208 2.60 -5.36 0.95
N PHE A 209 3.78 -5.89 0.69
CA PHE A 209 4.06 -7.33 0.73
C PHE A 209 4.78 -7.76 2.02
N GLY A 210 5.75 -6.97 2.49
CA GLY A 210 6.68 -7.37 3.54
C GLY A 210 5.97 -7.72 4.86
N ALA A 211 5.14 -6.82 5.38
CA ALA A 211 4.36 -7.08 6.58
C ALA A 211 3.26 -8.11 6.33
N SER A 212 2.58 -8.03 5.17
CA SER A 212 1.52 -8.96 4.77
C SER A 212 2.00 -10.40 4.66
N SER A 213 3.26 -10.64 4.26
CA SER A 213 3.81 -12.01 4.11
C SER A 213 3.84 -12.80 5.43
N PHE A 214 3.92 -12.11 6.56
CA PHE A 214 3.86 -12.71 7.90
C PHE A 214 2.47 -12.72 8.51
N LEU A 215 1.67 -11.71 8.22
CA LEU A 215 0.38 -11.49 8.88
C LEU A 215 -0.80 -12.09 8.10
N ALA A 216 -0.71 -12.19 6.77
CA ALA A 216 -1.74 -12.79 5.94
C ALA A 216 -1.70 -14.32 6.02
N ASN A 217 -2.87 -14.93 6.10
CA ASN A 217 -3.03 -16.39 6.13
C ASN A 217 -3.84 -16.87 4.91
N ALA A 218 -4.12 -18.19 4.84
CA ALA A 218 -4.86 -18.77 3.73
C ALA A 218 -6.30 -18.26 3.61
N ARG A 219 -6.91 -17.82 4.74
CA ARG A 219 -8.29 -17.30 4.77
C ARG A 219 -8.36 -15.81 4.43
N THR A 220 -7.26 -15.09 4.60
CA THR A 220 -7.16 -13.63 4.41
C THR A 220 -5.99 -13.25 3.51
N PRO A 221 -5.94 -13.80 2.28
CA PRO A 221 -4.88 -13.49 1.34
C PRO A 221 -4.97 -12.01 0.91
N THR A 222 -3.81 -11.42 0.58
CA THR A 222 -3.70 -10.12 -0.08
C THR A 222 -3.16 -10.31 -1.50
N ILE A 223 -3.35 -9.33 -2.40
CA ILE A 223 -2.87 -9.41 -3.78
C ILE A 223 -1.37 -9.71 -3.83
N PRO A 224 -0.47 -8.94 -3.16
CA PRO A 224 0.96 -9.20 -3.24
C PRO A 224 1.36 -10.59 -2.72
N VAL A 225 0.74 -11.05 -1.62
CA VAL A 225 1.00 -12.38 -1.06
C VAL A 225 0.49 -13.48 -1.99
N THR A 226 -0.63 -13.26 -2.66
CA THR A 226 -1.19 -14.23 -3.63
C THR A 226 -0.30 -14.34 -4.86
N ILE A 227 0.16 -13.23 -5.43
CA ILE A 227 1.13 -13.20 -6.54
C ILE A 227 2.39 -13.97 -6.14
N PHE A 228 2.93 -13.70 -4.96
CA PHE A 228 4.13 -14.38 -4.45
C PHE A 228 3.92 -15.90 -4.31
N ARG A 229 2.76 -16.32 -3.82
CA ARG A 229 2.43 -17.76 -3.72
C ARG A 229 2.43 -18.43 -5.09
N TYR A 230 1.85 -17.81 -6.11
CA TYR A 230 1.87 -18.35 -7.47
C TYR A 230 3.28 -18.42 -8.05
N ILE A 231 4.08 -17.36 -7.91
CA ILE A 231 5.47 -17.36 -8.42
C ILE A 231 6.35 -18.38 -7.71
N SER A 232 6.08 -18.66 -6.44
CA SER A 232 6.86 -19.59 -5.62
C SER A 232 6.59 -21.05 -5.99
N GLN A 233 5.58 -21.34 -6.79
CA GLN A 233 5.28 -22.70 -7.23
C GLN A 233 5.84 -22.95 -8.65
N PRO A 234 6.44 -24.12 -8.89
CA PRO A 234 6.95 -24.46 -10.21
C PRO A 234 5.82 -24.63 -11.22
N GLY A 235 6.09 -24.30 -12.47
CA GLY A 235 5.19 -24.51 -13.60
C GLY A 235 4.77 -23.24 -14.31
N ALA A 236 4.67 -23.33 -15.63
CA ALA A 236 4.31 -22.21 -16.50
C ALA A 236 2.90 -21.65 -16.19
N LEU A 237 1.97 -22.52 -15.77
CA LEU A 237 0.62 -22.13 -15.40
C LEU A 237 0.62 -21.22 -14.17
N ASN A 238 1.35 -21.59 -13.11
CA ASN A 238 1.45 -20.80 -11.89
C ASN A 238 2.10 -19.43 -12.16
N TYR A 239 3.15 -19.42 -12.96
CA TYR A 239 3.79 -18.18 -13.37
C TYR A 239 2.84 -17.30 -14.20
N GLY A 240 2.09 -17.88 -15.15
CA GLY A 240 1.08 -17.16 -15.92
C GLY A 240 -0.08 -16.62 -15.07
N GLN A 241 -0.52 -17.38 -14.06
CA GLN A 241 -1.52 -16.93 -13.09
C GLN A 241 -1.00 -15.76 -12.24
N ALA A 242 0.29 -15.78 -11.84
CA ALA A 242 0.89 -14.66 -11.13
C ALA A 242 0.93 -13.38 -11.98
N LEU A 243 1.16 -13.51 -13.29
CA LEU A 243 1.13 -12.39 -14.23
C LEU A 243 -0.29 -11.85 -14.50
N ALA A 244 -1.29 -12.73 -14.42
CA ALA A 244 -2.70 -12.39 -14.65
C ALA A 244 -3.40 -11.81 -13.40
N MET A 245 -2.78 -11.94 -12.21
CA MET A 245 -3.25 -11.44 -10.92
C MET A 245 -2.86 -9.98 -10.70
#